data_1978f84577bb491832a61470cd74910a
#
_entry.id   1978f84577bb491832a61470cd74910a
#
_cell.length_a   1.000
_cell.length_b   1.000
_cell.length_c   1.000
_cell.angle_alpha   90.00
_cell.angle_beta   90.00
_cell.angle_gamma   90.00
#
_symmetry.space_group_name_H-M   'P 1'
#
loop_
_entity.id
_entity.type
_entity.pdbx_description
1 polymer ?
#
loop_
_entity_poly.entity_id
_entity_poly.type
_entity_poly.pdbx_seq_one_letter_code
_entity_poly.pdbx_strand_id
1 'polypeptide(L)'
;LEALPGVARDAALCLFRVGQESLNNVIRHSGARAASIVLRRMDGGLLLSVRDDGVGFDPEAPGKRRSLGLASMRERVRLLNGTLDIESAPGQGTSIVAWVPAEGELR
;
A
#
# COMPACT_ATOMS: atom_id res chain seq x y z
N LEU A 1 -5.61 -11.26 10.79
CA LEU A 1 -4.25 -10.70 10.79
C LEU A 1 -3.68 -10.71 12.19
N GLU A 2 -2.68 -11.52 12.40
CA GLU A 2 -1.98 -11.52 13.68
C GLU A 2 -0.94 -10.40 13.70
N ALA A 3 -0.87 -9.71 14.83
CA ALA A 3 0.15 -8.71 15.01
C ALA A 3 1.52 -9.39 15.18
N LEU A 4 2.52 -8.85 14.51
CA LEU A 4 3.90 -9.28 14.72
C LEU A 4 4.39 -8.77 16.07
N PRO A 5 5.20 -9.56 16.79
CA PRO A 5 5.74 -9.08 18.07
C PRO A 5 6.45 -7.74 17.89
N GLY A 6 6.13 -6.78 18.74
CA GLY A 6 6.73 -5.45 18.69
C GLY A 6 6.16 -4.51 17.65
N VAL A 7 5.02 -4.86 17.04
CA VAL A 7 4.37 -4.00 16.04
C VAL A 7 3.17 -3.30 16.68
N ALA A 8 3.07 -1.99 16.50
CA ALA A 8 1.94 -1.22 16.98
C ALA A 8 0.67 -1.60 16.21
N ARG A 9 -0.43 -1.62 16.94
CA ARG A 9 -1.73 -1.95 16.35
C ARG A 9 -2.09 -1.02 15.20
N ASP A 10 -1.86 0.29 15.37
CA ASP A 10 -2.21 1.26 14.36
C ASP A 10 -1.40 1.08 13.07
N ALA A 11 -0.12 0.73 13.19
CA ALA A 11 0.72 0.45 12.04
C ALA A 11 0.20 -0.76 11.28
N ALA A 12 -0.10 -1.84 12.00
CA ALA A 12 -0.63 -3.05 11.37
C ALA A 12 -1.96 -2.79 10.67
N LEU A 13 -2.87 -2.07 11.32
CA LEU A 13 -4.17 -1.76 10.73
C LEU A 13 -4.03 -0.88 9.50
N CYS A 14 -3.16 0.13 9.55
CA CYS A 14 -2.89 1.00 8.42
C CYS A 14 -2.46 0.18 7.20
N LEU A 15 -1.47 -0.68 7.37
CA LEU A 15 -0.97 -1.48 6.26
C LEU A 15 -1.98 -2.52 5.78
N PHE A 16 -2.80 -3.04 6.69
CA PHE A 16 -3.89 -3.93 6.28
C PHE A 16 -4.85 -3.22 5.33
N ARG A 17 -5.23 -1.99 5.66
CA ARG A 17 -6.14 -1.20 4.82
C ARG A 17 -5.50 -0.81 3.48
N VAL A 18 -4.23 -0.44 3.50
CA VAL A 18 -3.50 -0.16 2.26
C VAL A 18 -3.44 -1.42 1.39
N GLY A 19 -3.17 -2.57 2.00
CA GLY A 19 -3.16 -3.84 1.29
C GLY A 19 -4.51 -4.18 0.67
N GLN A 20 -5.59 -3.99 1.42
CA GLN A 20 -6.93 -4.23 0.89
C GLN A 20 -7.23 -3.37 -0.33
N GLU A 21 -6.94 -2.08 -0.25
CA GLU A 21 -7.20 -1.17 -1.35
C GLU A 21 -6.34 -1.51 -2.56
N SER A 22 -5.06 -1.84 -2.32
CA SER A 22 -4.15 -2.24 -3.39
C SER A 22 -4.63 -3.49 -4.10
N LEU A 23 -5.06 -4.50 -3.36
CA LEU A 23 -5.59 -5.73 -3.94
C LEU A 23 -6.89 -5.51 -4.68
N ASN A 24 -7.77 -4.64 -4.18
CA ASN A 24 -8.98 -4.27 -4.88
C ASN A 24 -8.66 -3.68 -6.25
N ASN A 25 -7.63 -2.83 -6.31
CA ASN A 25 -7.19 -2.25 -7.57
C ASN A 25 -6.66 -3.33 -8.53
N VAL A 26 -5.92 -4.29 -8.03
CA VAL A 26 -5.44 -5.40 -8.84
C VAL A 26 -6.62 -6.18 -9.42
N ILE A 27 -7.56 -6.57 -8.58
CA ILE A 27 -8.69 -7.41 -8.98
C ILE A 27 -9.61 -6.68 -9.97
N ARG A 28 -9.88 -5.40 -9.73
CA ARG A 28 -10.88 -4.67 -10.51
C ARG A 28 -10.34 -4.07 -11.80
N HIS A 29 -9.07 -3.68 -11.81
CA HIS A 29 -8.59 -2.80 -12.87
C HIS A 29 -7.36 -3.29 -13.61
N SER A 30 -6.55 -4.16 -12.99
CA SER A 30 -5.24 -4.40 -13.56
C SER A 30 -5.22 -5.43 -14.69
N GLY A 31 -6.11 -6.40 -14.67
CA GLY A 31 -6.02 -7.52 -15.60
C GLY A 31 -4.73 -8.31 -15.42
N ALA A 32 -4.09 -8.20 -14.26
CA ALA A 32 -2.79 -8.81 -14.02
C ALA A 32 -2.87 -10.33 -14.02
N ARG A 33 -1.78 -10.96 -14.48
CA ARG A 33 -1.61 -12.40 -14.37
C ARG A 33 -0.96 -12.79 -13.06
N ALA A 34 -0.18 -11.87 -12.49
CA ALA A 34 0.54 -12.10 -11.26
C ALA A 34 0.56 -10.83 -10.42
N ALA A 35 0.48 -11.02 -9.12
CA ALA A 35 0.66 -9.95 -8.14
C ALA A 35 1.48 -10.50 -7.00
N SER A 36 2.29 -9.64 -6.38
CA SER A 36 3.08 -10.03 -5.22
C SER A 36 2.83 -9.07 -4.08
N ILE A 37 2.85 -9.62 -2.86
CA ILE A 37 2.70 -8.85 -1.63
C ILE A 37 3.86 -9.22 -0.74
N VAL A 38 4.58 -8.21 -0.25
CA VAL A 38 5.67 -8.41 0.68
C VAL A 38 5.41 -7.52 1.88
N LEU A 39 5.54 -8.08 3.08
CA LEU A 39 5.44 -7.35 4.32
C LEU A 39 6.68 -7.69 5.14
N ARG A 40 7.41 -6.67 5.59
CA ARG A 40 8.62 -6.91 6.38
C ARG A 40 8.92 -5.73 7.30
N ARG A 41 9.75 -6.01 8.31
CA ARG A 41 10.27 -4.96 9.18
C ARG A 41 11.40 -4.25 8.47
N MET A 42 11.44 -2.92 8.59
CA MET A 42 12.46 -2.13 7.95
C MET A 42 12.54 -0.75 8.63
N ASP A 43 13.73 -0.34 8.98
CA ASP A 43 14.02 1.02 9.50
C ASP A 43 13.09 1.46 10.65
N GLY A 44 12.90 0.60 11.62
CA GLY A 44 12.07 0.92 12.80
C GLY A 44 10.58 0.91 12.53
N GLY A 45 10.17 0.32 11.41
CA GLY A 45 8.77 0.27 11.04
C GLY A 45 8.42 -0.98 10.27
N LEU A 46 7.33 -0.90 9.53
CA LEU A 46 6.85 -1.96 8.66
C LEU A 46 6.74 -1.45 7.24
N LEU A 47 7.18 -2.25 6.31
CA LEU A 47 7.06 -1.99 4.88
C LEU A 47 6.10 -2.98 4.26
N LEU A 48 5.14 -2.47 3.50
CA LEU A 48 4.25 -3.27 2.67
C LEU A 48 4.49 -2.91 1.21
N SER A 49 4.69 -3.92 0.38
CA SER A 49 4.86 -3.74 -1.06
C SER A 49 3.84 -4.58 -1.79
N VAL A 50 3.06 -3.97 -2.68
CA VAL A 50 2.10 -4.68 -3.54
C VAL A 50 2.44 -4.32 -4.98
N ARG A 51 2.73 -5.34 -5.78
CA ARG A 51 3.12 -5.15 -7.18
C ARG A 51 2.30 -6.07 -8.07
N ASP A 52 1.93 -5.57 -9.25
CA ASP A 52 1.27 -6.38 -10.26
C ASP A 52 1.83 -6.08 -11.65
N ASP A 53 1.59 -7.02 -12.57
CA ASP A 53 2.03 -6.93 -13.95
C ASP A 53 0.89 -6.55 -14.91
N GLY A 54 -0.12 -5.86 -14.40
CA GLY A 54 -1.31 -5.54 -15.17
C GLY A 54 -1.16 -4.33 -16.07
N VAL A 55 -2.31 -3.73 -16.42
CA VAL A 55 -2.36 -2.64 -17.38
C VAL A 55 -1.82 -1.32 -16.86
N GLY A 56 -1.70 -1.17 -15.55
CA GLY A 56 -1.25 0.08 -14.97
C GLY A 56 -2.22 1.22 -15.17
N PHE A 57 -1.80 2.41 -14.80
CA PHE A 57 -2.60 3.63 -14.99
C PHE A 57 -1.68 4.84 -14.91
N ASP A 58 -2.18 5.98 -15.36
CA ASP A 58 -1.48 7.26 -15.21
C ASP A 58 -1.79 7.81 -13.80
N PRO A 59 -0.78 7.95 -12.91
CA PRO A 59 -1.03 8.46 -11.56
C PRO A 59 -1.57 9.88 -11.53
N GLU A 60 -1.36 10.66 -12.60
CA GLU A 60 -1.87 12.01 -12.69
C GLU A 60 -3.35 12.04 -13.10
N ALA A 61 -3.86 10.95 -13.69
CA ALA A 61 -5.25 10.85 -14.13
C ALA A 61 -5.78 9.43 -13.91
N PRO A 62 -5.88 8.98 -12.64
CA PRO A 62 -6.18 7.58 -12.36
C PRO A 62 -7.65 7.19 -12.48
N GLY A 63 -8.52 8.14 -12.76
CA GLY A 63 -9.97 7.92 -12.76
C GLY A 63 -10.55 8.18 -11.37
N LYS A 64 -11.85 8.40 -11.33
CA LYS A 64 -12.52 8.92 -10.15
C LYS A 64 -12.46 7.95 -8.94
N ARG A 65 -12.82 6.69 -9.17
CA ARG A 65 -12.86 5.71 -8.10
C ARG A 65 -11.46 5.37 -7.58
N ARG A 66 -10.51 5.22 -8.49
CA ARG A 66 -9.12 4.96 -8.11
C ARG A 66 -8.52 6.15 -7.36
N SER A 67 -8.84 7.37 -7.78
CA SER A 67 -8.40 8.58 -7.07
C SER A 67 -8.81 8.58 -5.61
N LEU A 68 -10.04 8.18 -5.32
CA LEU A 68 -10.53 8.12 -3.93
C LEU A 68 -9.77 7.08 -3.12
N GLY A 69 -9.52 5.91 -3.70
CA GLY A 69 -8.73 4.87 -3.03
C GLY A 69 -7.31 5.29 -2.75
N LEU A 70 -6.66 5.91 -3.74
CA LEU A 70 -5.29 6.40 -3.57
C LEU A 70 -5.22 7.49 -2.51
N ALA A 71 -6.19 8.42 -2.52
CA ALA A 71 -6.23 9.49 -1.52
C ALA A 71 -6.42 8.92 -0.11
N SER A 72 -7.28 7.91 0.03
CA SER A 72 -7.49 7.24 1.31
C SER A 72 -6.21 6.57 1.81
N MET A 73 -5.48 5.90 0.94
CA MET A 73 -4.21 5.27 1.31
C MET A 73 -3.20 6.32 1.76
N ARG A 74 -3.08 7.42 1.02
CA ARG A 74 -2.14 8.48 1.36
C ARG A 74 -2.45 9.08 2.72
N GLU A 75 -3.73 9.32 3.00
CA GLU A 75 -4.12 9.91 4.28
C GLU A 75 -3.86 8.98 5.45
N ARG A 76 -4.14 7.69 5.30
CA ARG A 76 -3.88 6.71 6.36
C ARG A 76 -2.40 6.64 6.72
N VAL A 77 -1.54 6.61 5.69
CA VAL A 77 -0.10 6.53 5.91
C VAL A 77 0.44 7.83 6.48
N ARG A 78 -0.06 8.97 5.97
CA ARG A 78 0.34 10.29 6.47
C ARG A 78 0.04 10.46 7.96
N LEU A 79 -1.13 10.00 8.40
CA LEU A 79 -1.53 10.12 9.81
C LEU A 79 -0.60 9.40 10.77
N LEU A 80 0.13 8.40 10.29
CA LEU A 80 1.10 7.68 11.09
C LEU A 80 2.54 8.11 10.81
N ASN A 81 2.72 9.23 10.11
CA ASN A 81 4.04 9.74 9.73
C ASN A 81 4.84 8.75 8.87
N GLY A 82 4.12 8.00 8.05
CA GLY A 82 4.74 7.07 7.12
C GLY A 82 4.94 7.66 5.73
N THR A 83 5.37 6.81 4.81
CA THR A 83 5.58 7.18 3.41
C THR A 83 4.81 6.23 2.50
N LEU A 84 4.34 6.75 1.37
CA LEU A 84 3.63 5.96 0.38
C LEU A 84 4.15 6.33 -1.01
N ASP A 85 4.66 5.34 -1.72
CA ASP A 85 5.12 5.50 -3.10
C ASP A 85 4.24 4.69 -4.04
N ILE A 86 3.73 5.35 -5.06
CA ILE A 86 2.89 4.71 -6.08
C ILE A 86 3.58 4.91 -7.41
N GLU A 87 3.94 3.80 -8.05
CA GLU A 87 4.53 3.84 -9.38
C GLU A 87 3.64 3.05 -10.32
N SER A 88 3.17 3.70 -11.37
CA SER A 88 2.34 3.08 -12.39
C SER A 88 2.42 3.89 -13.67
N ALA A 89 2.27 3.20 -14.78
CA ALA A 89 2.13 3.82 -16.09
C ALA A 89 1.33 2.86 -16.96
N PRO A 90 0.60 3.37 -17.96
CA PRO A 90 -0.14 2.49 -18.86
C PRO A 90 0.76 1.42 -19.46
N GLY A 91 0.34 0.16 -19.34
CA GLY A 91 1.07 -0.99 -19.84
C GLY A 91 2.24 -1.46 -18.97
N GLN A 92 2.49 -0.82 -17.83
CA GLN A 92 3.67 -1.11 -17.02
C GLN A 92 3.35 -1.75 -15.65
N GLY A 93 2.10 -2.09 -15.41
CA GLY A 93 1.70 -2.58 -14.10
C GLY A 93 1.69 -1.50 -13.04
N THR A 94 1.60 -1.90 -11.78
CA THR A 94 1.53 -0.98 -10.66
C THR A 94 2.36 -1.49 -9.49
N SER A 95 3.04 -0.58 -8.81
CA SER A 95 3.77 -0.84 -7.58
C SER A 95 3.32 0.15 -6.53
N ILE A 96 2.89 -0.36 -5.37
CA ILE A 96 2.51 0.45 -4.22
C ILE A 96 3.38 0.01 -3.07
N VAL A 97 4.14 0.94 -2.50
CA VAL A 97 5.04 0.67 -1.39
C VAL A 97 4.71 1.63 -0.26
N ALA A 98 4.33 1.09 0.88
CA ALA A 98 3.98 1.87 2.05
C ALA A 98 4.89 1.49 3.21
N TRP A 99 5.40 2.50 3.91
CA TRP A 99 6.18 2.30 5.12
C TRP A 99 5.57 3.11 6.25
N VAL A 100 5.41 2.51 7.41
CA VAL A 100 4.94 3.23 8.60
C VAL A 100 5.84 2.90 9.78
N PRO A 101 6.11 3.88 10.66
CA PRO A 101 6.89 3.60 11.87
C PRO A 101 6.05 2.73 12.81
N ALA A 102 6.70 1.85 13.53
CA ALA A 102 6.02 0.93 14.44
C ALA A 102 6.61 0.93 15.84
N GLU A 103 7.92 1.07 15.97
CA GLU A 103 8.58 0.91 17.25
C GLU A 103 8.29 2.01 18.26
N GLY A 104 8.17 3.25 17.80
CA GLY A 104 7.93 4.39 18.68
C GLY A 104 6.60 4.32 19.42
N GLU A 105 5.66 3.56 18.93
CA GLU A 105 4.32 3.43 19.50
C GLU A 105 4.18 2.32 20.54
N LEU A 106 5.26 1.58 20.76
CA LEU A 106 5.25 0.44 21.67
C LEU A 106 5.61 0.79 23.11
N ARG A 107 5.77 2.03 23.41
CA ARG A 107 6.17 2.51 24.72
C ARG A 107 5.03 2.67 25.71
#